data_e02b58c682d0123731b0cc45a4e9f57e
#
_entry.id   e02b58c682d0123731b0cc45a4e9f57e
#
_cell.length_a   1.000
_cell.length_b   1.000
_cell.length_c   1.000
_cell.angle_alpha   90.00
_cell.angle_beta   90.00
_cell.angle_gamma   90.00
#
_symmetry.space_group_name_H-M   'P 1'
#
loop_
_entity.id
_entity.type
_entity.pdbx_description
1 polymer ?
#
loop_
_entity_poly.entity_id
_entity_poly.type
_entity_poly.pdbx_seq_one_letter_code
_entity_poly.pdbx_strand_id
1 'polypeptide(L)'
;MNAALVNALVGLGLVSVLVAWTGVTFARRKTLFSLLQLVGAGCLVVVVLTHVCEALHLLPWMRWGEPDSAGHYLDLSSAALGLTLLTAGYLLDRRQMHEAA
;
A
#
# COMPACT_ATOMS: atom_id res chain seq x y z
N MET A 1 18.75 -15.69 -6.19
CA MET A 1 17.50 -14.99 -5.84
C MET A 1 16.68 -14.84 -7.10
N ASN A 2 15.41 -15.24 -7.07
CA ASN A 2 14.58 -15.14 -8.27
C ASN A 2 14.02 -13.73 -8.48
N ALA A 3 13.51 -13.46 -9.69
CA ALA A 3 13.01 -12.13 -10.04
C ALA A 3 11.81 -11.71 -9.15
N ALA A 4 10.97 -12.66 -8.78
CA ALA A 4 9.80 -12.36 -7.94
C ALA A 4 10.23 -11.84 -6.55
N LEU A 5 11.26 -12.46 -5.97
CA LEU A 5 11.78 -12.03 -4.67
C LEU A 5 12.45 -10.65 -4.78
N VAL A 6 13.23 -10.42 -5.84
CA VAL A 6 13.87 -9.12 -6.06
C VAL A 6 12.81 -8.04 -6.22
N ASN A 7 11.78 -8.27 -7.01
CA ASN A 7 10.69 -7.31 -7.21
C ASN A 7 9.94 -7.03 -5.90
N ALA A 8 9.71 -8.07 -5.09
CA ALA A 8 9.05 -7.92 -3.80
C ALA A 8 9.88 -7.07 -2.84
N LEU A 9 11.20 -7.27 -2.82
CA LEU A 9 12.09 -6.48 -1.97
C LEU A 9 12.16 -5.03 -2.40
N VAL A 10 12.20 -4.77 -3.71
CA VAL A 10 12.16 -3.40 -4.25
C VAL A 10 10.84 -2.73 -3.85
N GLY A 11 9.72 -3.44 -4.03
CA GLY A 11 8.41 -2.93 -3.64
C GLY A 11 8.35 -2.63 -2.13
N LEU A 12 8.93 -3.50 -1.31
CA LEU A 12 8.97 -3.30 0.13
C LEU A 12 9.73 -2.02 0.49
N GLY A 13 10.85 -1.77 -0.17
CA GLY A 13 11.62 -0.54 0.03
C GLY A 13 10.82 0.71 -0.33
N LEU A 14 10.17 0.69 -1.50
CA LEU A 14 9.36 1.81 -1.97
C LEU A 14 8.17 2.08 -1.04
N VAL A 15 7.48 1.03 -0.61
CA VAL A 15 6.33 1.15 0.28
C VAL A 15 6.77 1.63 1.66
N SER A 16 7.94 1.20 2.14
CA SER A 16 8.48 1.67 3.40
C SER A 16 8.71 3.19 3.40
N VAL A 17 9.27 3.71 2.31
CA VAL A 17 9.44 5.16 2.15
C VAL A 17 8.09 5.86 2.13
N LEU A 18 7.13 5.32 1.40
CA LEU A 18 5.79 5.89 1.30
C LEU A 18 5.09 5.93 2.66
N VAL A 19 5.17 4.84 3.43
CA VAL A 19 4.57 4.77 4.77
C VAL A 19 5.25 5.78 5.71
N ALA A 20 6.56 5.90 5.64
CA ALA A 20 7.28 6.87 6.44
C ALA A 20 6.83 8.30 6.11
N TRP A 21 6.73 8.62 4.81
CA TRP A 21 6.28 9.94 4.37
C TRP A 21 4.86 10.24 4.82
N THR A 22 3.94 9.31 4.60
CA THR A 22 2.53 9.51 4.99
C THR A 22 2.36 9.53 6.50
N GLY A 23 3.14 8.72 7.22
CA GLY A 23 3.14 8.73 8.68
C GLY A 23 3.60 10.05 9.27
N VAL A 24 4.69 10.60 8.74
CA VAL A 24 5.20 11.91 9.16
C VAL A 24 4.20 13.01 8.82
N THR A 25 3.62 12.96 7.62
CA THR A 25 2.61 13.93 7.19
C THR A 25 1.40 13.91 8.13
N PHE A 26 0.90 12.73 8.47
CA PHE A 26 -0.22 12.60 9.40
C PHE A 26 0.15 13.13 10.80
N ALA A 27 1.35 12.81 11.28
CA ALA A 27 1.80 13.26 12.59
C ALA A 27 1.88 14.78 12.67
N ARG A 28 2.24 15.44 11.57
CA ARG A 28 2.36 16.90 11.53
C ARG A 28 1.03 17.60 11.31
N ARG A 29 0.18 17.06 10.46
CA ARG A 29 -1.01 17.74 9.99
C ARG A 29 -2.29 17.25 10.65
N LYS A 30 -2.36 15.95 10.97
CA LYS A 30 -3.50 15.32 11.66
C LYS A 30 -4.86 15.63 11.02
N THR A 31 -4.89 15.66 9.69
CA THR A 31 -6.12 15.88 8.93
C THR A 31 -6.71 14.56 8.48
N LEU A 32 -8.01 14.56 8.16
CA LEU A 32 -8.66 13.39 7.59
C LEU A 32 -7.97 12.96 6.29
N PHE A 33 -7.58 13.93 5.46
CA PHE A 33 -6.94 13.63 4.19
C PHE A 33 -5.57 13.00 4.36
N SER A 34 -4.80 13.43 5.36
CA SER A 34 -3.52 12.79 5.67
C SER A 34 -3.71 11.39 6.24
N LEU A 35 -4.80 11.16 6.99
CA LEU A 35 -5.15 9.83 7.47
C LEU A 35 -5.51 8.91 6.30
N LEU A 36 -6.26 9.39 5.31
CA LEU A 36 -6.57 8.61 4.11
C LEU A 36 -5.31 8.18 3.38
N GLN A 37 -4.33 9.07 3.27
CA GLN A 37 -3.03 8.73 2.66
C GLN A 37 -2.33 7.64 3.45
N LEU A 38 -2.31 7.73 4.77
CA LEU A 38 -1.66 6.74 5.62
C LEU A 38 -2.34 5.38 5.51
N VAL A 39 -3.67 5.35 5.53
CA VAL A 39 -4.44 4.11 5.38
C VAL A 39 -4.18 3.50 4.01
N GLY A 40 -4.15 4.33 2.95
CA GLY A 40 -3.82 3.87 1.60
C GLY A 40 -2.44 3.25 1.53
N ALA A 41 -1.44 3.91 2.14
CA ALA A 41 -0.09 3.36 2.20
C ALA A 41 -0.06 2.02 2.95
N GLY A 42 -0.84 1.89 4.02
CA GLY A 42 -0.97 0.63 4.76
C GLY A 42 -1.54 -0.49 3.90
N CYS A 43 -2.53 -0.18 3.06
CA CYS A 43 -3.07 -1.16 2.11
C CYS A 43 -2.00 -1.62 1.11
N LEU A 44 -1.14 -0.71 0.67
CA LEU A 44 -0.05 -1.07 -0.24
C LEU A 44 1.01 -1.93 0.47
N VAL A 45 1.20 -1.76 1.77
CA VAL A 45 2.04 -2.68 2.56
C VAL A 45 1.48 -4.09 2.48
N VAL A 46 0.16 -4.25 2.60
CA VAL A 46 -0.48 -5.57 2.48
C VAL A 46 -0.19 -6.17 1.11
N VAL A 47 -0.29 -5.37 0.03
CA VAL A 47 0.02 -5.83 -1.32
C VAL A 47 1.45 -6.37 -1.40
N VAL A 48 2.42 -5.61 -0.88
CA VAL A 48 3.83 -6.03 -0.90
C VAL A 48 4.03 -7.30 -0.08
N LEU A 49 3.37 -7.41 1.08
CA LEU A 49 3.46 -8.60 1.92
C LEU A 49 2.88 -9.83 1.21
N THR A 50 1.80 -9.68 0.43
CA THR A 50 1.26 -10.80 -0.35
C THR A 50 2.27 -11.28 -1.39
N HIS A 51 2.97 -10.36 -2.03
CA HIS A 51 4.02 -10.72 -3.00
C HIS A 51 5.22 -11.39 -2.33
N VAL A 52 5.60 -10.94 -1.14
CA VAL A 52 6.68 -11.59 -0.38
C VAL A 52 6.26 -13.02 0.01
N CYS A 53 5.03 -13.19 0.48
CA CYS A 53 4.51 -14.51 0.83
C CYS A 53 4.50 -15.45 -0.38
N GLU A 54 4.10 -14.95 -1.55
CA GLU A 54 4.11 -15.71 -2.80
C GLU A 54 5.54 -16.14 -3.14
N ALA A 55 6.49 -15.19 -3.12
CA ALA A 55 7.88 -15.45 -3.50
C ALA A 55 8.55 -16.46 -2.57
N LEU A 56 8.20 -16.46 -1.28
CA LEU A 56 8.78 -17.36 -0.28
C LEU A 56 7.93 -18.60 -0.02
N HIS A 57 6.79 -18.74 -0.73
CA HIS A 57 5.85 -19.85 -0.57
C HIS A 57 5.34 -19.97 0.86
N LEU A 58 5.13 -18.84 1.54
CA LEU A 58 4.55 -18.80 2.87
C LEU A 58 3.04 -18.97 2.78
N LEU A 59 2.43 -19.60 3.80
CA LEU A 59 1.00 -19.81 3.85
C LEU A 59 0.46 -20.42 2.55
N PRO A 60 0.92 -21.63 2.16
CA PRO A 60 0.55 -22.20 0.86
C PRO A 60 -0.96 -22.41 0.68
N TRP A 61 -1.73 -22.49 1.77
CA TRP A 61 -3.18 -22.61 1.71
C TRP A 61 -3.87 -21.37 1.12
N MET A 62 -3.19 -20.23 1.09
CA MET A 62 -3.70 -19.01 0.48
C MET A 62 -3.62 -19.02 -1.06
N ARG A 63 -2.88 -19.97 -1.61
CA ARG A 63 -2.71 -20.15 -3.07
C ARG A 63 -2.35 -18.84 -3.77
N TRP A 64 -1.28 -18.21 -3.31
CA TRP A 64 -0.81 -16.95 -3.85
C TRP A 64 -0.64 -17.01 -5.36
N GLY A 65 -1.15 -16.01 -6.07
CA GLY A 65 -1.01 -15.91 -7.51
C GLY A 65 -2.09 -16.65 -8.31
N GLU A 66 -2.92 -17.48 -7.69
CA GLU A 66 -4.01 -18.17 -8.38
C GLU A 66 -5.24 -17.25 -8.47
N PRO A 67 -5.91 -17.17 -9.64
CA PRO A 67 -6.97 -16.18 -9.86
C PRO A 67 -8.16 -16.25 -8.90
N ASP A 68 -8.50 -17.44 -8.42
CA ASP A 68 -9.68 -17.62 -7.56
C ASP A 68 -9.31 -17.88 -6.11
N SER A 69 -8.10 -17.49 -5.71
CA SER A 69 -7.62 -17.73 -4.35
C SER A 69 -7.92 -16.56 -3.43
N ALA A 70 -7.94 -16.81 -2.12
CA ALA A 70 -8.08 -15.78 -1.11
C ALA A 70 -6.92 -14.78 -1.19
N GLY A 71 -5.70 -15.27 -1.45
CA GLY A 71 -4.53 -14.40 -1.60
C GLY A 71 -4.67 -13.42 -2.76
N HIS A 72 -5.22 -13.90 -3.88
CA HIS A 72 -5.43 -13.06 -5.06
C HIS A 72 -6.46 -11.96 -4.77
N TYR A 73 -7.57 -12.29 -4.13
CA TYR A 73 -8.59 -11.30 -3.80
C TYR A 73 -8.06 -10.30 -2.77
N LEU A 74 -7.30 -10.76 -1.80
CA LEU A 74 -6.66 -9.87 -0.83
C LEU A 74 -5.74 -8.88 -1.52
N ASP A 75 -4.91 -9.36 -2.44
CA ASP A 75 -3.98 -8.53 -3.20
C ASP A 75 -4.72 -7.48 -4.02
N LEU A 76 -5.71 -7.89 -4.83
CA LEU A 76 -6.48 -6.98 -5.66
C LEU A 76 -7.25 -5.94 -4.84
N SER A 77 -7.93 -6.38 -3.77
CA SER A 77 -8.70 -5.48 -2.93
C SER A 77 -7.79 -4.45 -2.25
N SER A 78 -6.67 -4.90 -1.73
CA SER A 78 -5.69 -4.02 -1.06
C SER A 78 -5.09 -3.03 -2.05
N ALA A 79 -4.76 -3.48 -3.27
CA ALA A 79 -4.22 -2.59 -4.29
C ALA A 79 -5.23 -1.52 -4.69
N ALA A 80 -6.47 -1.91 -4.95
CA ALA A 80 -7.52 -0.97 -5.35
C ALA A 80 -7.79 0.06 -4.25
N LEU A 81 -7.98 -0.40 -3.02
CA LEU A 81 -8.24 0.48 -1.88
C LEU A 81 -7.02 1.38 -1.59
N GLY A 82 -5.84 0.81 -1.62
CA GLY A 82 -4.62 1.55 -1.32
C GLY A 82 -4.38 2.68 -2.31
N LEU A 83 -4.46 2.38 -3.60
CA LEU A 83 -4.26 3.39 -4.64
C LEU A 83 -5.36 4.44 -4.62
N THR A 84 -6.62 4.03 -4.43
CA THR A 84 -7.74 4.96 -4.37
C THR A 84 -7.62 5.90 -3.17
N LEU A 85 -7.40 5.35 -1.98
CA LEU A 85 -7.30 6.15 -0.77
C LEU A 85 -6.08 7.06 -0.78
N LEU A 86 -4.95 6.56 -1.26
CA LEU A 86 -3.72 7.35 -1.33
C LEU A 86 -3.88 8.52 -2.30
N THR A 87 -4.41 8.25 -3.49
CA THR A 87 -4.59 9.26 -4.52
C THR A 87 -5.64 10.29 -4.09
N ALA A 88 -6.80 9.83 -3.61
CA ALA A 88 -7.87 10.72 -3.17
C ALA A 88 -7.41 11.57 -1.99
N GLY A 89 -6.76 10.95 -1.00
CA GLY A 89 -6.25 11.67 0.16
C GLY A 89 -5.24 12.72 -0.22
N TYR A 90 -4.31 12.38 -1.10
CA TYR A 90 -3.29 13.32 -1.57
C TYR A 90 -3.90 14.50 -2.32
N LEU A 91 -4.80 14.23 -3.27
CA LEU A 91 -5.41 15.28 -4.08
C LEU A 91 -6.28 16.21 -3.24
N LEU A 92 -7.08 15.64 -2.33
CA LEU A 92 -7.95 16.43 -1.46
C LEU A 92 -7.13 17.26 -0.47
N ASP A 93 -6.07 16.70 0.08
CA ASP A 93 -5.18 17.40 0.99
C ASP A 93 -4.48 18.57 0.29
N ARG A 94 -3.98 18.33 -0.91
CA ARG A 94 -3.34 19.35 -1.72
C ARG A 94 -4.31 20.49 -2.09
N ARG A 95 -5.54 20.11 -2.40
CA ARG A 95 -6.60 21.05 -2.72
C ARG A 95 -6.93 21.93 -1.53
N GLN A 96 -7.03 21.33 -0.33
CA GLN A 96 -7.27 22.05 0.89
C GLN A 96 -6.15 23.05 1.21
N MET A 97 -4.90 22.63 1.01
CA MET A 97 -3.75 23.51 1.18
C MET A 97 -3.80 24.70 0.24
N HIS A 98 -4.19 24.47 -1.00
CA HIS A 98 -4.29 25.52 -2.02
C HIS A 98 -5.36 26.54 -1.65
N GLU A 99 -6.49 26.09 -1.14
CA GLU A 99 -7.59 26.97 -0.71
C GLU A 99 -7.22 27.75 0.55
N ALA A 100 -6.40 27.16 1.43
CA ALA A 100 -5.96 27.80 2.65
C ALA A 100 -4.90 28.88 2.42
N ALA A 101 -4.19 28.78 1.31
CA ALA A 101 -3.17 29.76 0.95
C ALA A 101 -3.83 30.99 0.29
#